data_4c364347279f0a5eba7937762f3db7ad
#
_entry.id   4c364347279f0a5eba7937762f3db7ad
#
_cell.length_a   1.000
_cell.length_b   1.000
_cell.length_c   1.000
_cell.angle_alpha   90.00
_cell.angle_beta   90.00
_cell.angle_gamma   90.00
#
_symmetry.space_group_name_H-M   'P 1'
#
loop_
_entity.id
_entity.type
_entity.pdbx_description
1 polymer ?
#
loop_
_entity_poly.entity_id
_entity_poly.type
_entity_poly.pdbx_seq_one_letter_code
_entity_poly.pdbx_strand_id
1 'polypeptide(L)'
;REALIQFVKSCECKNGGFAGNLNHDPHLLYTLSAVQILAMIDALEYVDSERVAKYIAGLQQPDGSFAGDEWLEIDTRFSYCAVCCLAILGKLSSIDVKKCVQYVMSCCNIDGGFGVLPGAESHAGQIFCCVATLSICNALDELDADRLGWWLAERQCDSGGLNGRPEKQADVCYSWWTLSTLATLDRIDWIN
;
A
#
# COMPACT_ATOMS: atom_id res chain seq x y z
N ARG A 1 20.85 -14.04 8.99
CA ARG A 1 20.18 -12.88 9.60
C ARG A 1 21.09 -11.65 9.56
N GLU A 2 22.31 -11.71 10.14
CA GLU A 2 23.20 -10.54 10.24
C GLU A 2 23.55 -9.91 8.87
N ALA A 3 23.94 -10.72 7.89
CA ALA A 3 24.28 -10.26 6.54
C ALA A 3 23.10 -9.52 5.87
N LEU A 4 21.86 -9.96 6.10
CA LEU A 4 20.66 -9.30 5.59
C LEU A 4 20.43 -7.96 6.28
N ILE A 5 20.58 -7.88 7.62
CA ILE A 5 20.50 -6.63 8.37
C ILE A 5 21.53 -5.63 7.85
N GLN A 6 22.79 -6.05 7.68
CA GLN A 6 23.85 -5.17 7.19
C GLN A 6 23.56 -4.68 5.76
N PHE A 7 23.05 -5.54 4.88
CA PHE A 7 22.65 -5.14 3.53
C PHE A 7 21.54 -4.10 3.55
N VAL A 8 20.44 -4.34 4.29
CA VAL A 8 19.33 -3.40 4.39
C VAL A 8 19.80 -2.06 4.96
N LYS A 9 20.60 -2.07 6.03
CA LYS A 9 21.19 -0.83 6.61
C LYS A 9 22.08 -0.10 5.61
N SER A 10 22.82 -0.79 4.77
CA SER A 10 23.64 -0.14 3.75
C SER A 10 22.85 0.54 2.63
N CYS A 11 21.55 0.21 2.49
CA CYS A 11 20.62 0.89 1.60
C CYS A 11 19.92 2.10 2.25
N GLU A 12 20.15 2.38 3.54
CA GLU A 12 19.60 3.56 4.21
C GLU A 12 20.25 4.85 3.66
N CYS A 13 19.42 5.82 3.31
CA CYS A 13 19.84 7.10 2.77
C CYS A 13 19.91 8.19 3.85
N LYS A 14 20.62 9.28 3.57
CA LYS A 14 20.84 10.40 4.52
C LYS A 14 19.55 11.07 4.99
N ASN A 15 18.49 11.04 4.18
CA ASN A 15 17.18 11.63 4.50
C ASN A 15 16.28 10.70 5.33
N GLY A 16 16.68 9.46 5.59
CA GLY A 16 15.94 8.47 6.37
C GLY A 16 15.10 7.50 5.55
N GLY A 17 14.99 7.69 4.23
CA GLY A 17 14.41 6.71 3.32
C GLY A 17 15.40 5.60 2.99
N PHE A 18 14.90 4.51 2.40
CA PHE A 18 15.73 3.40 1.91
C PHE A 18 15.69 3.33 0.39
N ALA A 19 16.82 2.99 -0.20
CA ALA A 19 16.97 2.72 -1.62
C ALA A 19 16.85 1.22 -1.91
N GLY A 20 16.62 0.86 -3.18
CA GLY A 20 16.52 -0.54 -3.63
C GLY A 20 17.87 -1.24 -3.70
N ASN A 21 18.97 -0.50 -3.71
CA ASN A 21 20.36 -1.01 -3.70
C ASN A 21 21.30 0.11 -3.26
N LEU A 22 22.58 -0.24 -3.08
CA LEU A 22 23.67 0.69 -2.75
C LEU A 22 23.75 1.82 -3.82
N ASN A 23 23.92 3.05 -3.36
CA ASN A 23 24.07 4.22 -4.22
C ASN A 23 22.88 4.53 -5.14
N HIS A 24 21.70 4.03 -4.82
CA HIS A 24 20.44 4.41 -5.45
C HIS A 24 19.70 5.46 -4.61
N ASP A 25 18.70 6.09 -5.21
CA ASP A 25 17.87 7.07 -4.54
C ASP A 25 16.81 6.40 -3.64
N PRO A 26 16.44 7.03 -2.52
CA PRO A 26 15.40 6.50 -1.63
C PRO A 26 14.02 6.61 -2.27
N HIS A 27 13.19 5.60 -2.01
CA HIS A 27 11.81 5.55 -2.50
C HIS A 27 10.90 4.88 -1.48
N LEU A 28 9.61 5.25 -1.43
CA LEU A 28 8.63 4.67 -0.50
C LEU A 28 8.48 3.16 -0.62
N LEU A 29 8.51 2.60 -1.84
CA LEU A 29 8.45 1.16 -2.07
C LEU A 29 9.60 0.43 -1.34
N TYR A 30 10.81 0.91 -1.49
CA TYR A 30 11.98 0.29 -0.87
C TYR A 30 12.03 0.57 0.64
N THR A 31 11.56 1.74 1.08
CA THR A 31 11.46 2.09 2.49
C THR A 31 10.50 1.15 3.22
N LEU A 32 9.30 0.89 2.67
CA LEU A 32 8.39 -0.11 3.23
C LEU A 32 9.03 -1.49 3.21
N SER A 33 9.63 -1.92 2.09
CA SER A 33 10.26 -3.24 1.97
C SER A 33 11.38 -3.44 3.00
N ALA A 34 12.21 -2.42 3.23
CA ALA A 34 13.28 -2.47 4.23
C ALA A 34 12.70 -2.66 5.65
N VAL A 35 11.69 -1.89 6.02
CA VAL A 35 11.03 -2.00 7.33
C VAL A 35 10.34 -3.36 7.49
N GLN A 36 9.63 -3.85 6.46
CA GLN A 36 9.01 -5.17 6.48
C GLN A 36 10.02 -6.30 6.63
N ILE A 37 11.14 -6.27 5.89
CA ILE A 37 12.20 -7.28 6.00
C ILE A 37 12.75 -7.29 7.43
N LEU A 38 13.06 -6.12 7.99
CA LEU A 38 13.59 -6.04 9.35
C LEU A 38 12.55 -6.48 10.40
N ALA A 39 11.26 -6.17 10.21
CA ALA A 39 10.19 -6.67 11.06
C ALA A 39 10.09 -8.21 11.02
N MET A 40 10.13 -8.80 9.83
CA MET A 40 10.01 -10.26 9.63
C MET A 40 11.15 -11.06 10.28
N ILE A 41 12.31 -10.46 10.43
CA ILE A 41 13.49 -11.11 11.06
C ILE A 41 13.73 -10.66 12.49
N ASP A 42 12.75 -9.95 13.10
CA ASP A 42 12.83 -9.41 14.45
C ASP A 42 14.10 -8.54 14.64
N ALA A 43 14.18 -7.46 13.87
CA ALA A 43 15.34 -6.56 13.78
C ALA A 43 14.94 -5.08 13.60
N LEU A 44 13.72 -4.69 14.03
CA LEU A 44 13.26 -3.29 13.94
C LEU A 44 14.10 -2.32 14.77
N GLU A 45 14.83 -2.80 15.78
CA GLU A 45 15.75 -2.00 16.57
C GLU A 45 16.88 -1.36 15.75
N TYR A 46 17.12 -1.85 14.53
CA TYR A 46 18.10 -1.26 13.61
C TYR A 46 17.54 -0.13 12.74
N VAL A 47 16.24 0.18 12.85
CA VAL A 47 15.59 1.28 12.12
C VAL A 47 15.52 2.52 13.01
N ASP A 48 16.00 3.66 12.52
CA ASP A 48 15.70 4.96 13.12
C ASP A 48 14.26 5.37 12.73
N SER A 49 13.29 4.99 13.56
CA SER A 49 11.87 5.21 13.29
C SER A 49 11.49 6.68 13.14
N GLU A 50 12.18 7.59 13.84
CA GLU A 50 11.93 9.04 13.74
C GLU A 50 12.39 9.59 12.39
N ARG A 51 13.58 9.17 11.93
CA ARG A 51 14.09 9.59 10.61
C ARG A 51 13.24 9.06 9.48
N VAL A 52 12.84 7.79 9.54
CA VAL A 52 11.95 7.19 8.53
C VAL A 52 10.60 7.90 8.53
N ALA A 53 10.01 8.15 9.71
CA ALA A 53 8.73 8.86 9.80
C ALA A 53 8.82 10.28 9.23
N LYS A 54 9.91 11.00 9.49
CA LYS A 54 10.13 12.33 8.93
C LYS A 54 10.26 12.29 7.40
N TYR A 55 10.97 11.30 6.86
CA TYR A 55 11.08 11.10 5.41
C TYR A 55 9.72 10.88 4.78
N ILE A 56 8.92 9.96 5.33
CA ILE A 56 7.59 9.64 4.81
C ILE A 56 6.65 10.84 4.93
N ALA A 57 6.64 11.54 6.06
CA ALA A 57 5.82 12.74 6.26
C ALA A 57 6.16 13.85 5.24
N GLY A 58 7.43 13.96 4.86
CA GLY A 58 7.88 14.92 3.82
C GLY A 58 7.37 14.60 2.41
N LEU A 59 6.88 13.37 2.17
CA LEU A 59 6.32 12.96 0.88
C LEU A 59 4.80 13.12 0.81
N GLN A 60 4.12 13.44 1.91
CA GLN A 60 2.69 13.73 1.90
C GLN A 60 2.40 15.06 1.21
N GLN A 61 1.51 15.04 0.23
CA GLN A 61 1.11 16.21 -0.54
C GLN A 61 -0.03 16.97 0.15
N PRO A 62 -0.29 18.24 -0.22
CA PRO A 62 -1.35 19.05 0.38
C PRO A 62 -2.77 18.45 0.27
N ASP A 63 -3.04 17.64 -0.76
CA ASP A 63 -4.31 16.93 -0.98
C ASP A 63 -4.43 15.63 -0.19
N GLY A 64 -3.35 15.20 0.49
CA GLY A 64 -3.29 13.98 1.27
C GLY A 64 -2.71 12.76 0.55
N SER A 65 -2.41 12.88 -0.75
CA SER A 65 -1.70 11.86 -1.51
C SER A 65 -0.24 11.72 -1.04
N PHE A 66 0.44 10.69 -1.53
CA PHE A 66 1.86 10.51 -1.28
C PHE A 66 2.63 10.43 -2.58
N ALA A 67 3.73 11.15 -2.66
CA ALA A 67 4.74 10.95 -3.68
C ALA A 67 5.60 9.72 -3.36
N GLY A 68 6.08 9.02 -4.40
CA GLY A 68 6.98 7.89 -4.22
C GLY A 68 8.38 8.31 -3.74
N ASP A 69 8.82 9.45 -4.23
CA ASP A 69 10.13 10.06 -3.98
C ASP A 69 10.12 11.58 -4.25
N GLU A 70 11.28 12.19 -4.39
CA GLU A 70 11.45 13.63 -4.68
C GLU A 70 10.98 14.05 -6.09
N TRP A 71 10.74 13.09 -7.00
CA TRP A 71 10.26 13.36 -8.37
C TRP A 71 8.75 13.49 -8.46
N LEU A 72 8.05 13.33 -7.34
CA LEU A 72 6.62 13.62 -7.16
C LEU A 72 5.67 12.77 -8.01
N GLU A 73 6.03 11.55 -8.38
CA GLU A 73 5.06 10.60 -8.91
C GLU A 73 4.02 10.28 -7.83
N ILE A 74 2.73 10.38 -8.17
CA ILE A 74 1.62 10.08 -7.25
C ILE A 74 0.95 8.78 -7.69
N ASP A 75 0.67 7.90 -6.71
CA ASP A 75 0.04 6.60 -6.93
C ASP A 75 -0.57 6.12 -5.61
N THR A 76 -1.75 5.52 -5.63
CA THR A 76 -2.39 4.98 -4.42
C THR A 76 -1.55 3.89 -3.73
N ARG A 77 -0.64 3.22 -4.43
CA ARG A 77 0.36 2.32 -3.83
C ARG A 77 1.24 3.04 -2.80
N PHE A 78 1.56 4.31 -3.04
CA PHE A 78 2.41 5.08 -2.13
C PHE A 78 1.68 5.50 -0.87
N SER A 79 0.36 5.74 -0.93
CA SER A 79 -0.47 5.90 0.26
C SER A 79 -0.40 4.65 1.16
N TYR A 80 -0.53 3.46 0.56
CA TYR A 80 -0.37 2.19 1.29
C TYR A 80 1.04 2.05 1.86
N CYS A 81 2.08 2.31 1.06
CA CYS A 81 3.46 2.19 1.51
C CYS A 81 3.76 3.08 2.71
N ALA A 82 3.30 4.34 2.66
CA ALA A 82 3.47 5.30 3.74
C ALA A 82 2.76 4.86 5.03
N VAL A 83 1.46 4.56 4.92
CA VAL A 83 0.62 4.21 6.06
C VAL A 83 1.06 2.89 6.70
N CYS A 84 1.33 1.85 5.89
CA CYS A 84 1.78 0.56 6.37
C CYS A 84 3.15 0.67 7.08
N CYS A 85 4.10 1.38 6.49
CA CYS A 85 5.41 1.60 7.09
C CYS A 85 5.31 2.32 8.45
N LEU A 86 4.54 3.41 8.51
CA LEU A 86 4.33 4.17 9.74
C LEU A 86 3.56 3.38 10.81
N ALA A 87 2.63 2.54 10.41
CA ALA A 87 1.91 1.65 11.33
C ALA A 87 2.86 0.62 11.97
N ILE A 88 3.72 -0.05 11.17
CA ILE A 88 4.73 -0.98 11.68
C ILE A 88 5.67 -0.30 12.68
N LEU A 89 6.05 0.94 12.40
CA LEU A 89 6.95 1.73 13.27
C LEU A 89 6.25 2.41 14.45
N GLY A 90 4.92 2.33 14.57
CA GLY A 90 4.15 3.03 15.60
C GLY A 90 4.19 4.57 15.45
N LYS A 91 4.30 5.07 14.21
CA LYS A 91 4.49 6.49 13.87
C LYS A 91 3.39 7.08 13.00
N LEU A 92 2.22 6.48 12.97
CA LEU A 92 1.12 6.92 12.09
C LEU A 92 0.70 8.38 12.33
N SER A 93 0.88 8.89 13.54
CA SER A 93 0.61 10.30 13.89
C SER A 93 1.55 11.32 13.23
N SER A 94 2.58 10.88 12.52
CA SER A 94 3.51 11.76 11.80
C SER A 94 2.95 12.36 10.52
N ILE A 95 1.79 11.88 10.07
CA ILE A 95 1.11 12.31 8.84
C ILE A 95 -0.32 12.79 9.14
N ASP A 96 -0.91 13.52 8.18
CA ASP A 96 -2.34 13.85 8.20
C ASP A 96 -3.15 12.64 7.69
N VAL A 97 -3.52 11.75 8.63
CA VAL A 97 -4.30 10.54 8.34
C VAL A 97 -5.64 10.88 7.71
N LYS A 98 -6.31 11.95 8.17
CA LYS A 98 -7.61 12.35 7.65
C LYS A 98 -7.54 12.74 6.17
N LYS A 99 -6.56 13.54 5.80
CA LYS A 99 -6.34 13.89 4.38
C LYS A 99 -5.97 12.66 3.55
N CYS A 100 -5.14 11.75 4.08
CA CYS A 100 -4.80 10.51 3.38
C CYS A 100 -6.07 9.69 3.07
N VAL A 101 -6.96 9.50 4.05
CA VAL A 101 -8.25 8.81 3.85
C VAL A 101 -9.09 9.53 2.81
N GLN A 102 -9.23 10.85 2.89
CA GLN A 102 -9.99 11.65 1.91
C GLN A 102 -9.44 11.50 0.49
N TYR A 103 -8.12 11.51 0.32
CA TYR A 103 -7.49 11.29 -0.98
C TYR A 103 -7.77 9.89 -1.50
N VAL A 104 -7.57 8.86 -0.69
CA VAL A 104 -7.85 7.46 -1.07
C VAL A 104 -9.32 7.31 -1.49
N MET A 105 -10.26 7.85 -0.72
CA MET A 105 -11.68 7.82 -1.08
C MET A 105 -11.99 8.57 -2.38
N SER A 106 -11.25 9.63 -2.71
CA SER A 106 -11.40 10.32 -4.00
C SER A 106 -10.99 9.47 -5.22
N CYS A 107 -10.20 8.40 -5.00
CA CYS A 107 -9.83 7.44 -6.03
C CYS A 107 -10.86 6.32 -6.22
N CYS A 108 -11.94 6.31 -5.42
CA CYS A 108 -13.05 5.37 -5.55
C CYS A 108 -13.88 5.69 -6.81
N ASN A 109 -14.13 4.67 -7.61
CA ASN A 109 -14.91 4.77 -8.83
C ASN A 109 -16.38 4.38 -8.62
N ILE A 110 -17.22 4.68 -9.62
CA ILE A 110 -18.66 4.33 -9.60
C ILE A 110 -18.92 2.82 -9.52
N ASP A 111 -17.96 1.99 -9.93
CA ASP A 111 -18.03 0.54 -9.83
C ASP A 111 -17.69 0.00 -8.42
N GLY A 112 -17.30 0.88 -7.50
CA GLY A 112 -16.84 0.56 -6.14
C GLY A 112 -15.35 0.22 -6.04
N GLY A 113 -14.66 0.08 -7.17
CA GLY A 113 -13.21 -0.17 -7.19
C GLY A 113 -12.37 1.12 -7.08
N PHE A 114 -11.07 0.96 -7.07
CA PHE A 114 -10.10 2.05 -6.93
C PHE A 114 -9.07 2.00 -8.05
N GLY A 115 -8.74 3.17 -8.57
CA GLY A 115 -7.66 3.38 -9.53
C GLY A 115 -6.37 3.92 -8.91
N VAL A 116 -5.37 4.11 -9.76
CA VAL A 116 -4.06 4.67 -9.38
C VAL A 116 -4.13 6.13 -8.92
N LEU A 117 -5.08 6.88 -9.48
CA LEU A 117 -5.39 8.29 -9.24
C LEU A 117 -6.91 8.48 -9.33
N PRO A 118 -7.47 9.61 -8.88
CA PRO A 118 -8.88 9.91 -9.08
C PRO A 118 -9.28 9.82 -10.56
N GLY A 119 -10.33 9.03 -10.85
CA GLY A 119 -10.82 8.80 -12.21
C GLY A 119 -10.04 7.79 -13.05
N ALA A 120 -8.97 7.19 -12.53
CA ALA A 120 -8.28 6.09 -13.21
C ALA A 120 -9.06 4.78 -13.07
N GLU A 121 -8.87 3.84 -14.03
CA GLU A 121 -9.55 2.55 -14.07
C GLU A 121 -9.33 1.73 -12.80
N SER A 122 -10.40 1.10 -12.30
CA SER A 122 -10.35 0.19 -11.15
C SER A 122 -9.48 -1.03 -11.43
N HIS A 123 -8.62 -1.36 -10.46
CA HIS A 123 -7.65 -2.44 -10.60
C HIS A 123 -7.42 -3.14 -9.25
N ALA A 124 -7.43 -4.48 -9.24
CA ALA A 124 -7.36 -5.27 -7.99
C ALA A 124 -6.13 -4.93 -7.12
N GLY A 125 -4.96 -4.65 -7.73
CA GLY A 125 -3.76 -4.25 -6.99
C GLY A 125 -3.91 -2.88 -6.33
N GLN A 126 -4.56 -1.92 -7.00
CA GLN A 126 -4.84 -0.59 -6.43
C GLN A 126 -5.91 -0.68 -5.34
N ILE A 127 -6.94 -1.50 -5.57
CA ILE A 127 -7.99 -1.78 -4.57
C ILE A 127 -7.36 -2.32 -3.28
N PHE A 128 -6.45 -3.30 -3.37
CA PHE A 128 -5.73 -3.79 -2.19
C PHE A 128 -5.03 -2.65 -1.44
N CYS A 129 -4.27 -1.81 -2.14
CA CYS A 129 -3.55 -0.71 -1.52
C CYS A 129 -4.50 0.28 -0.83
N CYS A 130 -5.61 0.64 -1.48
CA CYS A 130 -6.60 1.56 -0.93
C CYS A 130 -7.31 0.96 0.29
N VAL A 131 -7.82 -0.28 0.19
CA VAL A 131 -8.53 -0.94 1.29
C VAL A 131 -7.60 -1.19 2.48
N ALA A 132 -6.37 -1.63 2.25
CA ALA A 132 -5.38 -1.79 3.32
C ALA A 132 -5.04 -0.44 3.99
N THR A 133 -4.93 0.64 3.23
CA THR A 133 -4.76 1.99 3.79
C THR A 133 -5.94 2.38 4.68
N LEU A 134 -7.17 2.20 4.20
CA LEU A 134 -8.39 2.51 4.96
C LEU A 134 -8.50 1.63 6.22
N SER A 135 -8.16 0.34 6.11
CA SER A 135 -8.14 -0.58 7.26
C SER A 135 -7.18 -0.12 8.34
N ILE A 136 -5.93 0.21 7.98
CA ILE A 136 -4.93 0.69 8.94
C ILE A 136 -5.35 2.02 9.57
N CYS A 137 -6.03 2.88 8.80
CA CYS A 137 -6.54 4.17 9.26
C CYS A 137 -7.88 4.09 10.02
N ASN A 138 -8.45 2.89 10.23
CA ASN A 138 -9.78 2.67 10.85
C ASN A 138 -10.91 3.42 10.11
N ALA A 139 -10.93 3.37 8.78
CA ALA A 139 -11.87 4.07 7.91
C ALA A 139 -12.57 3.11 6.91
N LEU A 140 -12.67 1.81 7.23
CA LEU A 140 -13.37 0.85 6.38
C LEU A 140 -14.88 1.09 6.28
N ASP A 141 -15.46 1.75 7.27
CA ASP A 141 -16.87 2.14 7.30
C ASP A 141 -17.24 3.21 6.26
N GLU A 142 -16.27 3.87 5.64
CA GLU A 142 -16.49 4.76 4.49
C GLU A 142 -16.75 4.00 3.18
N LEU A 143 -16.50 2.67 3.14
CA LEU A 143 -16.66 1.83 1.94
C LEU A 143 -18.05 1.24 1.81
N ASP A 144 -18.53 1.13 0.57
CA ASP A 144 -19.56 0.16 0.21
C ASP A 144 -18.91 -1.23 0.03
N ALA A 145 -18.77 -1.96 1.15
CA ALA A 145 -18.07 -3.23 1.19
C ALA A 145 -18.72 -4.31 0.30
N ASP A 146 -20.04 -4.27 0.15
CA ASP A 146 -20.77 -5.23 -0.69
C ASP A 146 -20.54 -4.96 -2.18
N ARG A 147 -20.58 -3.70 -2.59
CA ARG A 147 -20.29 -3.31 -3.96
C ARG A 147 -18.85 -3.65 -4.37
N LEU A 148 -17.91 -3.33 -3.50
CA LEU A 148 -16.49 -3.63 -3.74
C LEU A 148 -16.23 -5.14 -3.70
N GLY A 149 -16.82 -5.86 -2.76
CA GLY A 149 -16.75 -7.32 -2.67
C GLY A 149 -17.26 -7.99 -3.93
N TRP A 150 -18.39 -7.50 -4.48
CA TRP A 150 -18.93 -7.99 -5.74
C TRP A 150 -17.97 -7.75 -6.91
N TRP A 151 -17.42 -6.55 -7.04
CA TRP A 151 -16.42 -6.23 -8.07
C TRP A 151 -15.22 -7.18 -8.00
N LEU A 152 -14.73 -7.47 -6.80
CA LEU A 152 -13.59 -8.37 -6.58
C LEU A 152 -13.97 -9.85 -6.88
N ALA A 153 -15.15 -10.30 -6.51
CA ALA A 153 -15.62 -11.67 -6.80
C ALA A 153 -15.69 -11.92 -8.31
N GLU A 154 -16.10 -10.92 -9.09
CA GLU A 154 -16.12 -11.01 -10.56
C GLU A 154 -14.71 -11.08 -11.21
N ARG A 155 -13.63 -10.98 -10.43
CA ARG A 155 -12.26 -11.21 -10.95
C ARG A 155 -11.93 -12.68 -11.12
N GLN A 156 -12.77 -13.58 -10.59
CA GLN A 156 -12.57 -15.01 -10.79
C GLN A 156 -12.93 -15.42 -12.24
N CYS A 157 -11.94 -15.97 -12.94
CA CYS A 157 -12.06 -16.44 -14.32
C CYS A 157 -12.56 -17.91 -14.35
N ASP A 158 -13.00 -18.39 -15.51
CA ASP A 158 -13.44 -19.78 -15.73
C ASP A 158 -12.36 -20.81 -15.33
N SER A 159 -11.10 -20.43 -15.40
CA SER A 159 -9.97 -21.27 -14.94
C SER A 159 -9.88 -21.42 -13.43
N GLY A 160 -10.67 -20.68 -12.65
CA GLY A 160 -10.56 -20.55 -11.20
C GLY A 160 -9.50 -19.53 -10.75
N GLY A 161 -8.62 -19.06 -11.64
CA GLY A 161 -7.65 -18.01 -11.35
C GLY A 161 -8.31 -16.62 -11.33
N LEU A 162 -7.60 -15.64 -10.78
CA LEU A 162 -8.08 -14.26 -10.61
C LEU A 162 -7.38 -13.30 -11.54
N ASN A 163 -8.11 -12.36 -12.15
CA ASN A 163 -7.54 -11.28 -12.96
C ASN A 163 -7.52 -9.95 -12.21
N GLY A 164 -6.79 -8.96 -12.75
CA GLY A 164 -6.62 -7.65 -12.11
C GLY A 164 -7.72 -6.65 -12.46
N ARG A 165 -8.45 -6.88 -13.55
CA ARG A 165 -9.55 -6.04 -14.06
C ARG A 165 -10.33 -6.81 -15.13
N PRO A 166 -11.53 -6.33 -15.53
CA PRO A 166 -12.35 -7.01 -16.52
C PRO A 166 -11.58 -7.35 -17.80
N GLU A 167 -11.90 -8.53 -18.37
CA GLU A 167 -11.39 -9.00 -19.67
C GLU A 167 -9.88 -9.25 -19.75
N LYS A 168 -9.18 -9.30 -18.61
CA LYS A 168 -7.76 -9.65 -18.54
C LYS A 168 -7.59 -11.11 -18.16
N GLN A 169 -6.44 -11.66 -18.52
CA GLN A 169 -6.07 -13.02 -18.13
C GLN A 169 -5.78 -13.11 -16.63
N ALA A 170 -6.02 -14.28 -16.06
CA ALA A 170 -5.66 -14.59 -14.68
C ALA A 170 -4.14 -14.56 -14.51
N ASP A 171 -3.70 -14.05 -13.36
CA ASP A 171 -2.30 -14.06 -12.94
C ASP A 171 -2.23 -14.32 -11.43
N VAL A 172 -1.25 -15.10 -11.02
CA VAL A 172 -1.10 -15.55 -9.62
C VAL A 172 -1.00 -14.41 -8.61
N CYS A 173 -0.47 -13.25 -9.02
CA CYS A 173 -0.36 -12.10 -8.11
C CYS A 173 -1.73 -11.59 -7.63
N TYR A 174 -2.78 -11.73 -8.43
CA TYR A 174 -4.13 -11.32 -8.04
C TYR A 174 -4.77 -12.25 -7.01
N SER A 175 -4.27 -13.46 -6.83
CA SER A 175 -4.67 -14.29 -5.69
C SER A 175 -4.38 -13.59 -4.37
N TRP A 176 -3.21 -12.95 -4.24
CA TRP A 176 -2.91 -12.16 -3.06
C TRP A 176 -3.78 -10.90 -2.97
N TRP A 177 -3.79 -10.07 -4.00
CA TRP A 177 -4.48 -8.78 -3.98
C TRP A 177 -5.98 -8.92 -3.73
N THR A 178 -6.63 -9.84 -4.43
CA THR A 178 -8.07 -10.03 -4.34
C THR A 178 -8.47 -10.76 -3.04
N LEU A 179 -7.80 -11.88 -2.70
CA LEU A 179 -8.18 -12.66 -1.52
C LEU A 179 -7.93 -11.91 -0.22
N SER A 180 -6.79 -11.22 -0.10
CA SER A 180 -6.51 -10.43 1.10
C SER A 180 -7.49 -9.25 1.26
N THR A 181 -7.92 -8.64 0.16
CA THR A 181 -8.94 -7.59 0.20
C THR A 181 -10.31 -8.15 0.60
N LEU A 182 -10.76 -9.24 -0.02
CA LEU A 182 -12.02 -9.91 0.35
C LEU A 182 -12.02 -10.36 1.82
N ALA A 183 -10.90 -10.88 2.31
CA ALA A 183 -10.75 -11.22 3.72
C ALA A 183 -10.84 -9.99 4.64
N THR A 184 -10.23 -8.86 4.26
CA THR A 184 -10.31 -7.61 5.00
C THR A 184 -11.74 -7.05 5.06
N LEU A 185 -12.54 -7.28 4.01
CA LEU A 185 -13.95 -6.88 3.91
C LEU A 185 -14.91 -7.90 4.53
N ASP A 186 -14.43 -9.04 5.05
CA ASP A 186 -15.24 -10.16 5.52
C ASP A 186 -16.18 -10.72 4.42
N ARG A 187 -15.61 -10.92 3.22
CA ARG A 187 -16.29 -11.39 2.00
C ARG A 187 -15.53 -12.50 1.27
N ILE A 188 -14.60 -13.17 1.96
CA ILE A 188 -13.71 -14.19 1.35
C ILE A 188 -14.49 -15.38 0.76
N ASP A 189 -15.67 -15.66 1.26
CA ASP A 189 -16.57 -16.74 0.82
C ASP A 189 -17.41 -16.40 -0.43
N TRP A 190 -17.20 -15.21 -1.02
CA TRP A 190 -17.90 -14.80 -2.25
C TRP A 190 -17.27 -15.36 -3.53
N ILE A 191 -16.14 -16.06 -3.40
CA ILE A 191 -15.45 -16.75 -4.50
C ILE A 191 -15.31 -18.24 -4.20
N ASN A 192 -15.13 -19.06 -5.26
CA ASN A 192 -14.98 -20.50 -5.16
C ASN A 192 -13.52 -20.94 -4.91
#